data_bc24772ea32d5ee5dad8f2896ef5e260
#
_entry.id   bc24772ea32d5ee5dad8f2896ef5e260
#
_cell.length_a   1.000
_cell.length_b   1.000
_cell.length_c   1.000
_cell.angle_alpha   90.00
_cell.angle_beta   90.00
_cell.angle_gamma   90.00
#
_symmetry.space_group_name_H-M   'P 1'
#
loop_
_entity.id
_entity.type
_entity.pdbx_description
1 polymer ?
#
loop_
_entity_poly.entity_id
_entity_poly.type
_entity_poly.pdbx_seq_one_letter_code
_entity_poly.pdbx_strand_id
1 'polypeptide(L)'
;MVGGTDAYETINRKALWHFVGRMKQADGGFTMCQGGEEDIRGAFCAMIILSLTNLPMELPQDAPARKHGFTTFTDGLGEWVSKCQSWDGGISATPGNEAHGAYAFCGLGCLAILGPPKETLHKYLDVKLLTYWLSSRQCSPEGGYNGRTNKLVDGCYSHWVGGCWSIVEAATTTGLWNRTALGRYILAGCQEKEGGLKDKPGKHSDAYHTCYNLAGLSAAQYKYVYDENVNKNLGTGHFGAPYHWKTEGQCEDKNEVWDEEDVVRTIHPVFIIPYMSVYEIRKYFEDKEGF
;
A
#
# COMPACT_ATOMS: atom_id res chain seq x y z
N MET A 1 -10.42 -4.65 -7.98
CA MET A 1 -10.34 -5.18 -9.36
C MET A 1 -11.52 -6.10 -9.62
N VAL A 2 -12.01 -6.16 -10.86
CA VAL A 2 -13.18 -6.99 -11.20
C VAL A 2 -12.87 -8.48 -10.97
N GLY A 3 -11.67 -8.92 -11.33
CA GLY A 3 -11.25 -10.33 -11.22
C GLY A 3 -11.81 -11.23 -12.32
N GLY A 4 -11.29 -12.46 -12.37
CA GLY A 4 -11.70 -13.49 -13.34
C GLY A 4 -10.94 -13.45 -14.67
N THR A 5 -10.86 -14.58 -15.33
CA THR A 5 -10.06 -14.81 -16.54
C THR A 5 -10.39 -13.81 -17.66
N ASP A 6 -11.68 -13.59 -17.93
CA ASP A 6 -12.12 -12.66 -18.99
C ASP A 6 -11.59 -11.23 -18.76
N ALA A 7 -11.61 -10.77 -17.49
CA ALA A 7 -11.07 -9.46 -17.13
C ALA A 7 -9.54 -9.41 -17.29
N TYR A 8 -8.84 -10.49 -16.95
CA TYR A 8 -7.37 -10.56 -17.09
C TYR A 8 -6.93 -10.60 -18.55
N GLU A 9 -7.69 -11.24 -19.44
CA GLU A 9 -7.41 -11.30 -20.87
C GLU A 9 -7.54 -9.96 -21.59
N THR A 10 -8.27 -9.01 -21.03
CA THR A 10 -8.34 -7.65 -21.59
C THR A 10 -7.05 -6.85 -21.39
N ILE A 11 -6.14 -7.33 -20.52
CA ILE A 11 -4.89 -6.62 -20.21
C ILE A 11 -3.85 -6.89 -21.29
N ASN A 12 -3.54 -5.87 -22.08
CA ASN A 12 -2.41 -5.92 -23.00
C ASN A 12 -1.10 -5.66 -22.23
N ARG A 13 -0.47 -6.75 -21.75
CA ARG A 13 0.74 -6.69 -20.91
C ARG A 13 1.88 -5.94 -21.59
N LYS A 14 2.12 -6.17 -22.87
CA LYS A 14 3.21 -5.53 -23.63
C LYS A 14 3.00 -4.01 -23.75
N ALA A 15 1.79 -3.58 -24.11
CA ALA A 15 1.47 -2.16 -24.17
C ALA A 15 1.59 -1.49 -22.77
N LEU A 16 1.15 -2.19 -21.73
CA LEU A 16 1.24 -1.73 -20.34
C LEU A 16 2.70 -1.59 -19.88
N TRP A 17 3.56 -2.56 -20.20
CA TRP A 17 4.98 -2.51 -19.90
C TRP A 17 5.69 -1.32 -20.55
N HIS A 18 5.42 -1.07 -21.85
CA HIS A 18 5.93 0.11 -22.53
C HIS A 18 5.39 1.42 -21.92
N PHE A 19 4.10 1.44 -21.54
CA PHE A 19 3.51 2.61 -20.90
C PHE A 19 4.21 2.92 -19.57
N VAL A 20 4.34 1.92 -18.68
CA VAL A 20 5.01 2.09 -17.38
C VAL A 20 6.49 2.48 -17.58
N GLY A 21 7.16 1.88 -18.59
CA GLY A 21 8.55 2.24 -18.95
C GLY A 21 8.75 3.71 -19.32
N ARG A 22 7.77 4.30 -20.01
CA ARG A 22 7.79 5.75 -20.32
C ARG A 22 7.56 6.64 -19.10
N MET A 23 6.96 6.11 -18.02
CA MET A 23 6.72 6.87 -16.78
C MET A 23 7.94 6.92 -15.87
N LYS A 24 8.90 5.99 -16.03
CA LYS A 24 10.14 5.95 -15.25
C LYS A 24 11.01 7.17 -15.53
N GLN A 25 11.44 7.86 -14.46
CA GLN A 25 12.23 9.08 -14.52
C GLN A 25 13.71 8.83 -14.21
N ALA A 26 14.54 9.80 -14.56
CA ALA A 26 16.01 9.72 -14.46
C ALA A 26 16.56 9.72 -13.02
N ASP A 27 15.76 10.16 -12.06
CA ASP A 27 16.13 10.20 -10.64
C ASP A 27 15.64 8.99 -9.83
N GLY A 28 14.88 8.10 -10.47
CA GLY A 28 14.33 6.88 -9.88
C GLY A 28 12.82 6.93 -9.61
N GLY A 29 12.19 8.09 -9.71
CA GLY A 29 10.75 8.28 -9.56
C GLY A 29 9.92 7.84 -10.76
N PHE A 30 8.62 8.09 -10.67
CA PHE A 30 7.64 7.85 -11.75
C PHE A 30 6.67 9.01 -11.85
N THR A 31 6.31 9.36 -13.09
CA THR A 31 5.19 10.26 -13.36
C THR A 31 3.89 9.48 -13.52
N MET A 32 2.75 10.15 -13.36
CA MET A 32 1.41 9.55 -13.59
C MET A 32 1.02 9.52 -15.06
N CYS A 33 1.55 10.43 -15.84
CA CYS A 33 1.37 10.53 -17.29
C CYS A 33 2.61 11.14 -17.94
N GLN A 34 2.75 11.02 -19.24
CA GLN A 34 3.88 11.58 -19.96
C GLN A 34 3.90 13.12 -19.85
N GLY A 35 5.06 13.65 -19.39
CA GLY A 35 5.22 15.08 -19.13
C GLY A 35 4.51 15.60 -17.87
N GLY A 36 3.94 14.70 -17.06
CA GLY A 36 3.36 15.04 -15.77
C GLY A 36 4.40 15.17 -14.66
N GLU A 37 3.93 15.53 -13.46
CA GLU A 37 4.75 15.61 -12.28
C GLU A 37 5.09 14.22 -11.74
N GLU A 38 6.25 14.10 -11.12
CA GLU A 38 6.62 12.91 -10.37
C GLU A 38 5.81 12.82 -9.08
N ASP A 39 5.39 11.62 -8.74
CA ASP A 39 4.55 11.40 -7.58
C ASP A 39 4.73 9.96 -7.07
N ILE A 40 4.84 9.80 -5.76
CA ILE A 40 5.01 8.49 -5.13
C ILE A 40 3.82 7.55 -5.39
N ARG A 41 2.63 8.09 -5.66
CA ARG A 41 1.46 7.31 -6.09
C ARG A 41 1.69 6.69 -7.46
N GLY A 42 2.35 7.40 -8.38
CA GLY A 42 2.77 6.87 -9.68
C GLY A 42 3.76 5.72 -9.54
N ALA A 43 4.75 5.87 -8.67
CA ALA A 43 5.70 4.82 -8.35
C ALA A 43 4.99 3.58 -7.77
N PHE A 44 4.08 3.76 -6.82
CA PHE A 44 3.34 2.65 -6.21
C PHE A 44 2.41 1.95 -7.22
N CYS A 45 1.67 2.70 -8.03
CA CYS A 45 0.85 2.12 -9.10
C CYS A 45 1.69 1.32 -10.10
N ALA A 46 2.86 1.85 -10.51
CA ALA A 46 3.78 1.14 -11.39
C ALA A 46 4.24 -0.19 -10.77
N MET A 47 4.68 -0.18 -9.52
CA MET A 47 5.14 -1.37 -8.81
C MET A 47 4.03 -2.41 -8.62
N ILE A 48 2.79 -1.99 -8.29
CA ILE A 48 1.63 -2.89 -8.23
C ILE A 48 1.39 -3.55 -9.59
N ILE A 49 1.36 -2.77 -10.66
CA ILE A 49 1.12 -3.27 -12.03
C ILE A 49 2.18 -4.28 -12.40
N LEU A 50 3.45 -3.95 -12.24
CA LEU A 50 4.58 -4.83 -12.56
C LEU A 50 4.49 -6.15 -11.79
N SER A 51 4.18 -6.09 -10.50
CA SER A 51 4.08 -7.27 -9.64
C SER A 51 2.86 -8.14 -9.99
N LEU A 52 1.65 -7.57 -9.97
CA LEU A 52 0.42 -8.34 -10.17
C LEU A 52 0.30 -8.96 -11.57
N THR A 53 0.81 -8.30 -12.60
CA THR A 53 0.73 -8.78 -13.98
C THR A 53 1.99 -9.50 -14.44
N ASN A 54 2.91 -9.81 -13.52
CA ASN A 54 4.17 -10.51 -13.79
C ASN A 54 4.90 -9.94 -15.01
N LEU A 55 5.16 -8.63 -15.00
CA LEU A 55 5.90 -7.97 -16.07
C LEU A 55 7.41 -8.07 -15.85
N PRO A 56 8.24 -8.04 -16.93
CA PRO A 56 9.69 -8.02 -16.78
C PRO A 56 10.18 -6.84 -15.93
N MET A 57 11.24 -7.08 -15.17
CA MET A 57 11.89 -6.04 -14.38
C MET A 57 12.69 -5.05 -15.27
N GLU A 58 13.15 -5.50 -16.42
CA GLU A 58 13.90 -4.70 -17.37
C GLU A 58 13.04 -3.61 -17.99
N LEU A 59 13.60 -2.43 -18.13
CA LEU A 59 12.97 -1.33 -18.85
C LEU A 59 12.88 -1.64 -20.36
N PRO A 60 11.78 -1.26 -21.04
CA PRO A 60 11.69 -1.27 -22.49
C PRO A 60 12.85 -0.49 -23.12
N GLN A 61 13.25 -0.87 -24.33
CA GLN A 61 14.34 -0.18 -25.03
C GLN A 61 14.06 1.28 -25.34
N ASP A 62 12.76 1.61 -25.48
CA ASP A 62 12.28 2.97 -25.73
C ASP A 62 12.04 3.79 -24.44
N ALA A 63 12.32 3.23 -23.26
CA ALA A 63 12.14 3.94 -21.99
C ALA A 63 13.13 5.11 -21.87
N PRO A 64 12.65 6.36 -21.61
CA PRO A 64 13.53 7.53 -21.51
C PRO A 64 14.62 7.41 -20.44
N ALA A 65 14.33 6.74 -19.34
CA ALA A 65 15.27 6.52 -18.23
C ALA A 65 16.53 5.75 -18.63
N ARG A 66 16.49 4.95 -19.71
CA ARG A 66 17.68 4.27 -20.24
C ARG A 66 18.79 5.24 -20.70
N LYS A 67 18.43 6.41 -21.16
CA LYS A 67 19.40 7.45 -21.55
C LYS A 67 20.22 7.97 -20.36
N HIS A 68 19.74 7.71 -19.13
CA HIS A 68 20.38 8.09 -17.88
C HIS A 68 21.05 6.90 -17.17
N GLY A 69 21.20 5.76 -17.88
CA GLY A 69 21.89 4.57 -17.38
C GLY A 69 21.01 3.58 -16.63
N PHE A 70 19.73 3.82 -16.48
CA PHE A 70 18.80 2.87 -15.86
C PHE A 70 18.46 1.73 -16.82
N THR A 71 18.42 0.52 -16.30
CA THR A 71 18.14 -0.70 -17.06
C THR A 71 16.89 -1.41 -16.58
N THR A 72 16.49 -1.16 -15.32
CA THR A 72 15.36 -1.79 -14.67
C THR A 72 14.37 -0.75 -14.11
N PHE A 73 13.14 -1.19 -13.84
CA PHE A 73 12.14 -0.36 -13.19
C PHE A 73 12.51 -0.01 -11.74
N THR A 74 13.38 -0.81 -11.11
CA THR A 74 13.77 -0.64 -9.70
C THR A 74 14.99 0.26 -9.53
N ASP A 75 15.73 0.54 -10.60
CA ASP A 75 16.92 1.40 -10.53
C ASP A 75 16.56 2.78 -9.95
N GLY A 76 17.25 3.17 -8.88
CA GLY A 76 17.07 4.44 -8.17
C GLY A 76 15.75 4.60 -7.40
N LEU A 77 14.81 3.61 -7.43
CA LEU A 77 13.50 3.76 -6.81
C LEU A 77 13.58 3.86 -5.28
N GLY A 78 14.35 2.99 -4.65
CA GLY A 78 14.49 3.02 -3.18
C GLY A 78 15.13 4.32 -2.68
N GLU A 79 16.15 4.80 -3.38
CA GLU A 79 16.81 6.08 -3.12
C GLU A 79 15.87 7.28 -3.33
N TRP A 80 14.99 7.20 -4.34
CA TRP A 80 13.99 8.22 -4.59
C TRP A 80 12.93 8.25 -3.47
N VAL A 81 12.42 7.09 -3.06
CA VAL A 81 11.49 6.96 -1.91
C VAL A 81 12.15 7.49 -0.63
N SER A 82 13.44 7.20 -0.40
CA SER A 82 14.20 7.73 0.73
C SER A 82 14.20 9.28 0.76
N LYS A 83 14.37 9.91 -0.40
CA LYS A 83 14.33 11.39 -0.51
C LYS A 83 12.93 11.98 -0.29
N CYS A 84 11.88 11.18 -0.44
CA CYS A 84 10.51 11.60 -0.12
C CYS A 84 10.23 11.60 1.39
N GLN A 85 11.09 10.97 2.22
CA GLN A 85 10.94 11.07 3.66
C GLN A 85 11.27 12.49 4.12
N SER A 86 10.32 13.12 4.82
CA SER A 86 10.45 14.47 5.33
C SER A 86 11.22 14.49 6.67
N TRP A 87 11.65 15.66 7.09
CA TRP A 87 12.41 15.87 8.31
C TRP A 87 11.64 15.43 9.58
N ASP A 88 10.32 15.42 9.56
CA ASP A 88 9.45 14.96 10.67
C ASP A 88 9.18 13.44 10.64
N GLY A 89 9.69 12.74 9.63
CA GLY A 89 9.67 11.28 9.49
C GLY A 89 8.57 10.70 8.61
N GLY A 90 7.57 11.48 8.23
CA GLY A 90 6.56 11.07 7.28
C GLY A 90 7.09 11.01 5.86
N ILE A 91 6.25 10.59 4.91
CA ILE A 91 6.62 10.49 3.50
C ILE A 91 5.73 11.43 2.69
N SER A 92 6.33 12.18 1.77
CA SER A 92 5.69 13.16 0.90
C SER A 92 5.48 12.62 -0.52
N ALA A 93 4.74 13.37 -1.34
CA ALA A 93 4.47 13.02 -2.74
C ALA A 93 5.75 12.99 -3.59
N THR A 94 6.63 13.96 -3.36
CA THR A 94 7.93 14.15 -4.02
C THR A 94 8.94 14.66 -3.01
N PRO A 95 10.25 14.54 -3.27
CA PRO A 95 11.27 15.06 -2.37
C PRO A 95 11.04 16.53 -1.99
N GLY A 96 11.12 16.83 -0.68
CA GLY A 96 11.02 18.19 -0.16
C GLY A 96 9.60 18.71 0.10
N ASN A 97 8.57 17.92 -0.14
CA ASN A 97 7.18 18.30 0.12
C ASN A 97 6.69 17.89 1.52
N GLU A 98 5.49 18.32 1.90
CA GLU A 98 4.85 17.97 3.17
C GLU A 98 4.49 16.48 3.21
N ALA A 99 4.78 15.84 4.33
CA ALA A 99 4.40 14.45 4.59
C ALA A 99 2.87 14.27 4.68
N HIS A 100 2.40 13.13 4.19
CA HIS A 100 0.98 12.81 4.17
C HIS A 100 0.75 11.29 4.25
N GLY A 101 -0.30 10.84 4.95
CA GLY A 101 -0.58 9.42 5.18
C GLY A 101 -0.72 8.59 3.90
N ALA A 102 -1.40 9.13 2.88
CA ALA A 102 -1.54 8.42 1.61
C ALA A 102 -0.20 8.21 0.90
N TYR A 103 0.70 9.18 0.99
CA TYR A 103 2.04 9.07 0.43
C TYR A 103 2.92 8.13 1.25
N ALA A 104 2.76 8.14 2.57
CA ALA A 104 3.45 7.19 3.43
C ALA A 104 3.10 5.74 3.06
N PHE A 105 1.82 5.44 2.87
CA PHE A 105 1.40 4.11 2.43
C PHE A 105 1.98 3.74 1.05
N CYS A 106 1.94 4.64 0.08
CA CYS A 106 2.50 4.40 -1.25
C CYS A 106 4.00 4.14 -1.21
N GLY A 107 4.76 4.92 -0.43
CA GLY A 107 6.20 4.72 -0.27
C GLY A 107 6.54 3.38 0.40
N LEU A 108 5.84 3.04 1.47
CA LEU A 108 6.00 1.75 2.16
C LEU A 108 5.62 0.59 1.25
N GLY A 109 4.54 0.73 0.48
CA GLY A 109 4.12 -0.27 -0.50
C GLY A 109 5.16 -0.50 -1.60
N CYS A 110 5.78 0.57 -2.11
CA CYS A 110 6.91 0.45 -3.05
C CYS A 110 8.04 -0.39 -2.45
N LEU A 111 8.47 -0.06 -1.22
CA LEU A 111 9.57 -0.76 -0.55
C LEU A 111 9.21 -2.22 -0.22
N ALA A 112 7.95 -2.51 0.15
CA ALA A 112 7.47 -3.86 0.40
C ALA A 112 7.35 -4.72 -0.87
N ILE A 113 7.28 -4.09 -2.05
CA ILE A 113 7.34 -4.79 -3.35
C ILE A 113 8.79 -5.02 -3.77
N LEU A 114 9.71 -4.12 -3.44
CA LEU A 114 11.13 -4.26 -3.74
C LEU A 114 11.79 -5.43 -2.99
N GLY A 115 11.31 -5.76 -1.79
CA GLY A 115 11.90 -6.83 -0.99
C GLY A 115 11.28 -6.97 0.40
N PRO A 116 11.87 -7.82 1.26
CA PRO A 116 11.43 -8.01 2.63
C PRO A 116 11.35 -6.68 3.40
N PRO A 117 10.22 -6.36 4.06
CA PRO A 117 10.05 -5.07 4.75
C PRO A 117 11.15 -4.74 5.75
N LYS A 118 11.64 -5.75 6.50
CA LYS A 118 12.72 -5.57 7.45
C LYS A 118 14.00 -5.04 6.80
N GLU A 119 14.31 -5.50 5.60
CA GLU A 119 15.51 -5.09 4.88
C GLU A 119 15.31 -3.74 4.19
N THR A 120 14.24 -3.63 3.41
CA THR A 120 14.01 -2.47 2.55
C THR A 120 13.69 -1.21 3.35
N LEU A 121 12.89 -1.30 4.42
CA LEU A 121 12.57 -0.13 5.23
C LEU A 121 13.83 0.39 5.95
N HIS A 122 14.62 -0.48 6.59
CA HIS A 122 15.84 -0.04 7.29
C HIS A 122 16.95 0.44 6.35
N LYS A 123 16.95 -0.03 5.09
CA LYS A 123 17.90 0.43 4.10
C LYS A 123 17.61 1.86 3.61
N TYR A 124 16.33 2.20 3.45
CA TYR A 124 15.93 3.41 2.73
C TYR A 124 15.30 4.49 3.63
N LEU A 125 14.83 4.15 4.83
CA LEU A 125 14.11 5.08 5.70
C LEU A 125 14.69 5.16 7.10
N ASP A 126 14.54 6.30 7.74
CA ASP A 126 14.61 6.39 9.21
C ASP A 126 13.30 5.81 9.79
N VAL A 127 13.31 4.50 10.06
CA VAL A 127 12.15 3.76 10.52
C VAL A 127 11.68 4.25 11.90
N LYS A 128 12.60 4.71 12.77
CA LYS A 128 12.26 5.25 14.10
C LYS A 128 11.45 6.54 13.96
N LEU A 129 11.92 7.43 13.12
CA LEU A 129 11.27 8.72 12.88
C LEU A 129 9.92 8.53 12.16
N LEU A 130 9.84 7.62 11.20
CA LEU A 130 8.60 7.22 10.54
C LEU A 130 7.57 6.66 11.53
N THR A 131 7.99 5.76 12.42
CA THR A 131 7.13 5.17 13.46
C THR A 131 6.56 6.26 14.38
N TYR A 132 7.38 7.21 14.80
CA TYR A 132 6.94 8.37 15.58
C TYR A 132 5.91 9.22 14.81
N TRP A 133 6.18 9.50 13.54
CA TRP A 133 5.26 10.28 12.70
C TRP A 133 3.91 9.58 12.52
N LEU A 134 3.90 8.28 12.22
CA LEU A 134 2.67 7.48 12.07
C LEU A 134 1.86 7.43 13.37
N SER A 135 2.50 7.19 14.52
CA SER A 135 1.81 7.15 15.81
C SER A 135 1.16 8.48 16.16
N SER A 136 1.80 9.60 15.77
CA SER A 136 1.27 10.94 15.98
C SER A 136 0.06 11.29 15.11
N ARG A 137 -0.32 10.43 14.16
CA ARG A 137 -1.52 10.62 13.30
C ARG A 137 -2.79 10.10 13.93
N GLN A 138 -2.72 9.22 14.93
CA GLN A 138 -3.93 8.76 15.63
C GLN A 138 -4.40 9.81 16.64
N CYS A 139 -5.63 10.25 16.50
CA CYS A 139 -6.15 11.38 17.26
C CYS A 139 -7.04 10.94 18.43
N SER A 140 -6.95 11.64 19.54
CA SER A 140 -7.82 11.49 20.70
C SER A 140 -8.77 12.71 20.77
N PRO A 141 -10.06 12.51 21.11
CA PRO A 141 -10.68 11.28 21.62
C PRO A 141 -11.23 10.34 20.53
N GLU A 142 -11.18 10.71 19.26
CA GLU A 142 -11.86 10.02 18.15
C GLU A 142 -11.34 8.59 17.96
N GLY A 143 -10.02 8.37 18.08
CA GLY A 143 -9.37 7.09 17.81
C GLY A 143 -9.04 6.85 16.32
N GLY A 144 -9.59 7.67 15.43
CA GLY A 144 -9.27 7.69 14.01
C GLY A 144 -7.95 8.40 13.70
N TYR A 145 -7.59 8.42 12.43
CA TYR A 145 -6.36 9.04 11.95
C TYR A 145 -6.61 10.34 11.20
N ASN A 146 -5.71 11.31 11.35
CA ASN A 146 -5.57 12.39 10.39
C ASN A 146 -4.49 12.07 9.35
N GLY A 147 -4.54 12.73 8.19
CA GLY A 147 -3.59 12.48 7.09
C GLY A 147 -2.28 13.23 7.23
N ARG A 148 -2.27 14.32 7.98
CA ARG A 148 -1.10 15.17 8.22
C ARG A 148 -1.31 16.05 9.44
N THR A 149 -0.25 16.69 9.91
CA THR A 149 -0.24 17.53 11.09
C THR A 149 -1.30 18.64 11.03
N ASN A 150 -1.99 18.89 12.15
CA ASN A 150 -3.01 19.93 12.31
C ASN A 150 -4.25 19.81 11.38
N LYS A 151 -4.52 18.59 10.87
CA LYS A 151 -5.75 18.31 10.12
C LYS A 151 -6.69 17.40 10.92
N LEU A 152 -7.96 17.39 10.52
CA LEU A 152 -9.00 16.59 11.14
C LEU A 152 -8.84 15.10 10.78
N VAL A 153 -9.42 14.25 11.63
CA VAL A 153 -9.61 12.83 11.33
C VAL A 153 -10.51 12.63 10.13
N ASP A 154 -10.25 11.56 9.37
CA ASP A 154 -11.01 11.18 8.21
C ASP A 154 -10.93 9.66 8.04
N GLY A 155 -12.07 9.03 7.77
CA GLY A 155 -12.20 7.59 7.64
C GLY A 155 -11.23 6.94 6.65
N CYS A 156 -10.85 7.62 5.57
CA CYS A 156 -9.92 7.06 4.59
C CYS A 156 -8.51 6.84 5.17
N TYR A 157 -8.10 7.61 6.18
CA TYR A 157 -6.80 7.39 6.83
C TYR A 157 -6.77 6.17 7.75
N SER A 158 -7.91 5.54 8.00
CA SER A 158 -7.94 4.22 8.61
C SER A 158 -7.09 3.23 7.83
N HIS A 159 -7.04 3.36 6.49
CA HIS A 159 -6.14 2.61 5.64
C HIS A 159 -4.82 3.35 5.38
N TRP A 160 -4.86 4.61 4.92
CA TRP A 160 -3.66 5.32 4.49
C TRP A 160 -2.60 5.52 5.58
N VAL A 161 -3.03 5.54 6.84
CA VAL A 161 -2.13 5.56 8.00
C VAL A 161 -2.19 4.24 8.76
N GLY A 162 -3.40 3.75 9.09
CA GLY A 162 -3.59 2.49 9.81
C GLY A 162 -3.01 1.29 9.06
N GLY A 163 -3.18 1.24 7.72
CA GLY A 163 -2.59 0.19 6.88
C GLY A 163 -1.06 0.20 6.83
N CYS A 164 -0.41 1.35 7.05
CA CYS A 164 1.05 1.42 7.15
C CYS A 164 1.60 0.53 8.26
N TRP A 165 0.85 0.37 9.35
CA TRP A 165 1.30 -0.41 10.50
C TRP A 165 1.52 -1.88 10.16
N SER A 166 0.73 -2.47 9.26
CA SER A 166 0.98 -3.84 8.81
C SER A 166 2.38 -4.02 8.24
N ILE A 167 2.86 -3.05 7.46
CA ILE A 167 4.20 -3.08 6.85
C ILE A 167 5.29 -2.73 7.88
N VAL A 168 5.05 -1.73 8.73
CA VAL A 168 6.01 -1.30 9.76
C VAL A 168 6.18 -2.38 10.84
N GLU A 169 5.10 -3.04 11.28
CA GLU A 169 5.16 -4.14 12.25
C GLU A 169 5.95 -5.34 11.71
N ALA A 170 5.88 -5.63 10.41
CA ALA A 170 6.71 -6.66 9.79
C ALA A 170 8.21 -6.30 9.78
N ALA A 171 8.54 -5.01 9.78
CA ALA A 171 9.92 -4.55 9.83
C ALA A 171 10.48 -4.42 11.26
N THR A 172 9.63 -4.03 12.23
CA THR A 172 10.06 -3.63 13.58
C THR A 172 9.58 -4.57 14.68
N THR A 173 8.64 -5.46 14.40
CA THR A 173 7.90 -6.30 15.38
C THR A 173 7.06 -5.52 16.40
N THR A 174 6.93 -4.20 16.26
CA THR A 174 6.23 -3.32 17.21
C THR A 174 5.30 -2.37 16.46
N GLY A 175 4.02 -2.31 16.88
CA GLY A 175 3.07 -1.30 16.45
C GLY A 175 2.77 -0.32 17.57
N LEU A 176 2.83 0.99 17.28
CA LEU A 176 2.52 2.07 18.22
C LEU A 176 1.18 2.72 17.86
N TRP A 177 0.13 1.93 17.89
CA TRP A 177 -1.23 2.36 17.57
C TRP A 177 -2.29 1.59 18.35
N ASN A 178 -3.46 2.16 18.47
CA ASN A 178 -4.60 1.56 19.14
C ASN A 178 -5.61 1.01 18.12
N ARG A 179 -5.57 -0.30 17.86
CA ARG A 179 -6.42 -1.01 16.91
C ARG A 179 -7.90 -0.91 17.28
N THR A 180 -8.21 -1.10 18.57
CA THR A 180 -9.57 -1.03 19.11
C THR A 180 -10.17 0.37 18.95
N ALA A 181 -9.39 1.43 19.23
CA ALA A 181 -9.85 2.80 19.03
C ALA A 181 -10.14 3.11 17.56
N LEU A 182 -9.31 2.60 16.62
CA LEU A 182 -9.57 2.72 15.19
C LEU A 182 -10.84 1.97 14.77
N GLY A 183 -10.99 0.72 15.21
CA GLY A 183 -12.21 -0.08 14.94
C GLY A 183 -13.47 0.66 15.41
N ARG A 184 -13.44 1.19 16.63
CA ARG A 184 -14.54 2.01 17.17
C ARG A 184 -14.83 3.24 16.31
N TYR A 185 -13.82 3.97 15.86
CA TYR A 185 -14.02 5.13 15.00
C TYR A 185 -14.69 4.75 13.67
N ILE A 186 -14.27 3.65 13.07
CA ILE A 186 -14.86 3.16 11.81
C ILE A 186 -16.31 2.73 12.03
N LEU A 187 -16.53 1.83 12.98
CA LEU A 187 -17.84 1.20 13.18
C LEU A 187 -18.88 2.16 13.77
N ALA A 188 -18.50 3.00 14.72
CA ALA A 188 -19.44 3.93 15.36
C ALA A 188 -19.53 5.30 14.66
N GLY A 189 -18.41 5.78 14.07
CA GLY A 189 -18.32 7.12 13.49
C GLY A 189 -18.51 7.20 11.98
N CYS A 190 -18.10 6.15 11.24
CA CYS A 190 -18.05 6.18 9.79
C CYS A 190 -19.19 5.42 9.09
N GLN A 191 -19.99 4.63 9.79
CA GLN A 191 -21.14 3.93 9.17
C GLN A 191 -22.29 4.90 8.83
N GLU A 192 -22.93 4.66 7.68
CA GLU A 192 -24.14 5.36 7.26
C GLU A 192 -25.36 4.43 7.39
N LYS A 193 -26.51 4.98 7.83
CA LYS A 193 -27.74 4.19 8.05
C LYS A 193 -28.24 3.51 6.78
N GLU A 194 -28.09 4.18 5.64
CA GLU A 194 -28.53 3.67 4.33
C GLU A 194 -27.47 2.77 3.67
N GLY A 195 -26.36 2.52 4.37
CA GLY A 195 -25.24 1.69 3.91
C GLY A 195 -24.04 2.48 3.43
N GLY A 196 -22.89 1.79 3.42
CA GLY A 196 -21.59 2.39 3.09
C GLY A 196 -20.92 3.09 4.26
N LEU A 197 -19.71 3.54 4.04
CA LEU A 197 -18.86 4.22 5.03
C LEU A 197 -18.44 5.61 4.53
N LYS A 198 -18.25 6.52 5.47
CA LYS A 198 -18.02 7.94 5.24
C LYS A 198 -16.73 8.43 5.90
N ASP A 199 -16.34 9.64 5.59
CA ASP A 199 -15.21 10.36 6.18
C ASP A 199 -15.33 10.48 7.72
N LYS A 200 -16.42 11.05 8.20
CA LYS A 200 -16.70 11.34 9.62
C LYS A 200 -18.20 11.57 9.84
N PRO A 201 -18.67 11.65 11.08
CA PRO A 201 -20.05 12.03 11.38
C PRO A 201 -20.47 13.32 10.66
N GLY A 202 -21.71 13.33 10.12
CA GLY A 202 -22.27 14.47 9.38
C GLY A 202 -21.83 14.58 7.91
N LYS A 203 -21.13 13.58 7.38
CA LYS A 203 -20.81 13.42 5.96
C LYS A 203 -21.64 12.30 5.35
N HIS A 204 -21.74 12.27 4.02
CA HIS A 204 -22.36 11.18 3.27
C HIS A 204 -21.35 10.09 2.98
N SER A 205 -21.83 8.84 2.85
CA SER A 205 -21.01 7.72 2.40
C SER A 205 -20.70 7.82 0.90
N ASP A 206 -19.57 7.29 0.51
CA ASP A 206 -19.16 7.12 -0.88
C ASP A 206 -18.29 5.87 -1.06
N ALA A 207 -18.05 5.48 -2.32
CA ALA A 207 -17.29 4.27 -2.64
C ALA A 207 -15.82 4.38 -2.18
N TYR A 208 -15.22 5.56 -2.22
CA TYR A 208 -13.85 5.81 -1.79
C TYR A 208 -13.70 5.59 -0.28
N HIS A 209 -14.53 6.26 0.53
CA HIS A 209 -14.48 6.09 1.99
C HIS A 209 -14.91 4.70 2.42
N THR A 210 -15.88 4.08 1.74
CA THR A 210 -16.27 2.68 2.02
C THR A 210 -15.09 1.75 1.82
N CYS A 211 -14.39 1.84 0.70
CA CYS A 211 -13.23 1.01 0.40
C CYS A 211 -12.12 1.15 1.46
N TYR A 212 -11.71 2.38 1.76
CA TYR A 212 -10.57 2.60 2.66
C TYR A 212 -10.90 2.43 4.14
N ASN A 213 -12.13 2.67 4.58
CA ASN A 213 -12.56 2.28 5.93
C ASN A 213 -12.55 0.75 6.09
N LEU A 214 -13.08 -0.02 5.14
CA LEU A 214 -13.05 -1.48 5.20
C LEU A 214 -11.63 -2.04 5.18
N ALA A 215 -10.74 -1.47 4.37
CA ALA A 215 -9.32 -1.86 4.35
C ALA A 215 -8.62 -1.53 5.68
N GLY A 216 -8.94 -0.37 6.28
CA GLY A 216 -8.45 0.02 7.61
C GLY A 216 -8.99 -0.86 8.73
N LEU A 217 -10.27 -1.25 8.65
CA LEU A 217 -10.87 -2.19 9.60
C LEU A 217 -10.21 -3.58 9.50
N SER A 218 -9.94 -4.06 8.30
CA SER A 218 -9.16 -5.28 8.11
C SER A 218 -7.77 -5.20 8.74
N ALA A 219 -7.07 -4.06 8.60
CA ALA A 219 -5.77 -3.86 9.26
C ALA A 219 -5.89 -3.83 10.80
N ALA A 220 -6.99 -3.30 11.34
CA ALA A 220 -7.24 -3.29 12.78
C ALA A 220 -7.57 -4.69 13.34
N GLN A 221 -8.35 -5.47 12.59
CA GLN A 221 -8.84 -6.78 13.02
C GLN A 221 -7.84 -7.92 12.85
N TYR A 222 -6.89 -7.80 11.91
CA TYR A 222 -5.95 -8.88 11.61
C TYR A 222 -4.49 -8.47 11.84
N LYS A 223 -3.69 -9.42 12.30
CA LYS A 223 -2.24 -9.29 12.33
C LYS A 223 -1.64 -9.86 11.06
N TYR A 224 -0.91 -9.03 10.33
CA TYR A 224 -0.20 -9.41 9.10
C TYR A 224 1.27 -9.65 9.40
N VAL A 225 1.82 -10.72 8.84
CA VAL A 225 3.21 -11.11 9.05
C VAL A 225 3.85 -11.44 7.70
N TYR A 226 5.06 -10.96 7.52
CA TYR A 226 5.91 -11.33 6.39
C TYR A 226 6.70 -12.60 6.74
N ASP A 227 6.58 -13.66 5.91
CA ASP A 227 7.25 -14.95 6.12
C ASP A 227 7.63 -15.56 4.77
N GLU A 228 8.90 -15.55 4.43
CA GLU A 228 9.45 -16.07 3.17
C GLU A 228 9.21 -17.59 2.96
N ASN A 229 8.75 -18.30 4.00
CA ASN A 229 8.44 -19.70 3.90
C ASN A 229 7.03 -19.99 3.39
N VAL A 230 6.15 -18.98 3.32
CA VAL A 230 4.81 -19.16 2.76
C VAL A 230 4.80 -18.88 1.26
N ASN A 231 3.87 -19.54 0.54
CA ASN A 231 3.61 -19.31 -0.88
C ASN A 231 4.85 -19.41 -1.80
N LYS A 232 5.80 -20.29 -1.49
CA LYS A 232 7.08 -20.45 -2.25
C LYS A 232 6.89 -20.72 -3.75
N ASN A 233 5.70 -21.15 -4.15
CA ASN A 233 5.37 -21.45 -5.55
C ASN A 233 4.67 -20.28 -6.26
N LEU A 234 4.55 -19.14 -5.61
CA LEU A 234 3.95 -17.93 -6.17
C LEU A 234 4.94 -16.77 -6.01
N GLY A 235 5.01 -15.89 -6.99
CA GLY A 235 5.99 -14.80 -6.98
C GLY A 235 7.44 -15.24 -7.17
N THR A 236 7.64 -16.40 -7.82
CA THR A 236 8.97 -16.97 -8.10
C THR A 236 9.78 -16.14 -9.09
N GLY A 237 9.12 -15.26 -9.84
CA GLY A 237 9.74 -14.30 -10.73
C GLY A 237 10.09 -12.97 -10.04
N HIS A 238 10.16 -11.91 -10.83
CA HIS A 238 10.41 -10.57 -10.32
C HIS A 238 9.26 -10.07 -9.45
N PHE A 239 9.58 -9.20 -8.49
CA PHE A 239 8.61 -8.58 -7.58
C PHE A 239 7.80 -9.60 -6.74
N GLY A 240 8.48 -10.66 -6.29
CA GLY A 240 7.87 -11.77 -5.55
C GLY A 240 7.61 -11.48 -4.06
N ALA A 241 8.32 -10.55 -3.45
CA ALA A 241 8.23 -10.26 -2.03
C ALA A 241 6.79 -10.07 -1.50
N PRO A 242 5.86 -9.38 -2.21
CA PRO A 242 4.50 -9.20 -1.71
C PRO A 242 3.70 -10.50 -1.53
N TYR A 243 4.12 -11.61 -2.09
CA TYR A 243 3.38 -12.88 -1.99
C TYR A 243 3.73 -13.70 -0.74
N HIS A 244 4.70 -13.24 0.05
CA HIS A 244 5.14 -13.89 1.29
C HIS A 244 4.43 -13.36 2.55
N TRP A 245 3.33 -12.68 2.41
CA TRP A 245 2.51 -12.25 3.54
C TRP A 245 1.52 -13.34 3.96
N LYS A 246 1.25 -13.39 5.26
CA LYS A 246 0.19 -14.21 5.86
C LYS A 246 -0.51 -13.44 6.99
N THR A 247 -1.67 -13.93 7.41
CA THR A 247 -2.32 -13.50 8.66
C THR A 247 -2.04 -14.50 9.77
N GLU A 248 -1.73 -14.01 10.98
CA GLU A 248 -1.59 -14.84 12.19
C GLU A 248 -2.88 -14.95 13.00
N GLY A 249 -4.00 -14.66 12.38
CA GLY A 249 -5.31 -14.70 13.02
C GLY A 249 -5.88 -13.31 13.27
N GLN A 250 -7.03 -13.30 13.91
CA GLN A 250 -7.75 -12.10 14.27
C GLN A 250 -7.19 -11.53 15.58
N CYS A 251 -7.03 -10.22 15.64
CA CYS A 251 -6.70 -9.54 16.88
C CYS A 251 -7.91 -9.58 17.82
N GLU A 252 -7.72 -10.07 19.04
CA GLU A 252 -8.77 -10.05 20.03
C GLU A 252 -9.13 -8.62 20.43
N ASP A 253 -10.40 -8.28 20.35
CA ASP A 253 -10.92 -7.01 20.86
C ASP A 253 -11.33 -7.19 22.32
N LYS A 254 -10.44 -6.86 23.24
CA LYS A 254 -10.70 -6.97 24.68
C LYS A 254 -11.81 -6.03 25.20
N ASN A 255 -12.22 -5.07 24.37
CA ASN A 255 -13.23 -4.06 24.72
C ASN A 255 -14.56 -4.29 24.01
N GLU A 256 -14.70 -5.40 23.29
CA GLU A 256 -15.94 -5.77 22.57
C GLU A 256 -16.46 -4.65 21.64
N VAL A 257 -15.53 -3.99 20.92
CA VAL A 257 -15.89 -2.91 19.98
C VAL A 257 -16.52 -3.47 18.71
N TRP A 258 -16.21 -4.70 18.33
CA TRP A 258 -16.80 -5.43 17.22
C TRP A 258 -17.17 -6.86 17.63
N ASP A 259 -18.15 -7.43 16.95
CA ASP A 259 -18.58 -8.81 17.08
C ASP A 259 -18.31 -9.62 15.79
N GLU A 260 -18.84 -10.84 15.70
CA GLU A 260 -18.63 -11.70 14.53
C GLU A 260 -19.23 -11.12 13.24
N GLU A 261 -20.29 -10.32 13.33
CA GLU A 261 -20.97 -9.71 12.17
C GLU A 261 -20.16 -8.53 11.62
N ASP A 262 -19.35 -7.88 12.45
CA ASP A 262 -18.47 -6.77 12.10
C ASP A 262 -17.13 -7.21 11.50
N VAL A 263 -16.84 -8.52 11.46
CA VAL A 263 -15.58 -9.05 10.97
C VAL A 263 -15.53 -8.99 9.45
N VAL A 264 -14.57 -8.23 8.94
CA VAL A 264 -14.37 -8.09 7.49
C VAL A 264 -13.40 -9.14 6.95
N ARG A 265 -13.41 -9.34 5.61
CA ARG A 265 -12.43 -10.20 4.95
C ARG A 265 -11.03 -9.59 5.04
N THR A 266 -10.02 -10.46 5.04
CA THR A 266 -8.62 -10.05 4.99
C THR A 266 -8.29 -9.35 3.68
N ILE A 267 -7.73 -8.15 3.79
CA ILE A 267 -7.24 -7.35 2.66
C ILE A 267 -5.72 -7.46 2.62
N HIS A 268 -5.16 -7.68 1.45
CA HIS A 268 -3.71 -7.80 1.31
C HIS A 268 -3.00 -6.50 1.72
N PRO A 269 -2.00 -6.53 2.64
CA PRO A 269 -1.44 -5.32 3.25
C PRO A 269 -0.69 -4.41 2.28
N VAL A 270 -0.30 -4.92 1.10
CA VAL A 270 0.40 -4.14 0.08
C VAL A 270 -0.53 -3.76 -1.08
N PHE A 271 -1.38 -4.67 -1.56
CA PHE A 271 -2.18 -4.46 -2.78
C PHE A 271 -3.60 -3.92 -2.53
N ILE A 272 -4.07 -3.91 -1.30
CA ILE A 272 -5.36 -3.30 -0.88
C ILE A 272 -6.59 -3.97 -1.55
N ILE A 273 -6.47 -5.21 -1.93
CA ILE A 273 -7.54 -6.05 -2.45
C ILE A 273 -7.59 -7.36 -1.66
N PRO A 274 -8.72 -8.12 -1.72
CA PRO A 274 -8.81 -9.39 -1.00
C PRO A 274 -7.63 -10.32 -1.33
N TYR A 275 -7.14 -11.01 -0.32
CA TYR A 275 -5.95 -11.88 -0.42
C TYR A 275 -6.04 -12.87 -1.59
N MET A 276 -7.18 -13.56 -1.72
CA MET A 276 -7.35 -14.56 -2.77
C MET A 276 -7.26 -13.94 -4.17
N SER A 277 -7.79 -12.73 -4.35
CA SER A 277 -7.72 -12.03 -5.64
C SER A 277 -6.28 -11.66 -6.03
N VAL A 278 -5.40 -11.39 -5.05
CA VAL A 278 -3.97 -11.16 -5.30
C VAL A 278 -3.31 -12.44 -5.84
N TYR A 279 -3.60 -13.58 -5.21
CA TYR A 279 -3.02 -14.85 -5.63
C TYR A 279 -3.56 -15.32 -6.99
N GLU A 280 -4.85 -15.17 -7.23
CA GLU A 280 -5.49 -15.54 -8.49
C GLU A 280 -4.90 -14.76 -9.68
N ILE A 281 -4.80 -13.44 -9.57
CA ILE A 281 -4.26 -12.61 -10.67
C ILE A 281 -2.77 -12.91 -10.90
N ARG A 282 -1.97 -13.03 -9.85
CA ARG A 282 -0.54 -13.31 -10.00
C ARG A 282 -0.32 -14.68 -10.62
N LYS A 283 -1.00 -15.71 -10.12
CA LYS A 283 -0.90 -17.07 -10.66
C LYS A 283 -1.30 -17.10 -12.14
N TYR A 284 -2.41 -16.46 -12.50
CA TYR A 284 -2.82 -16.37 -13.90
C TYR A 284 -1.72 -15.83 -14.81
N PHE A 285 -1.03 -14.75 -14.40
CA PHE A 285 0.03 -14.15 -15.21
C PHE A 285 1.37 -14.84 -15.10
N GLU A 286 1.64 -15.65 -14.07
CA GLU A 286 2.81 -16.53 -14.00
C GLU A 286 2.67 -17.73 -14.93
N ASP A 287 1.47 -18.29 -15.01
CA ASP A 287 1.15 -19.45 -15.87
C ASP A 287 0.97 -19.05 -17.35
N LYS A 288 0.79 -17.75 -17.63
CA LYS A 288 0.56 -17.24 -18.99
C LYS A 288 1.88 -17.11 -19.75
N GLU A 289 2.04 -17.92 -20.78
CA GLU A 289 3.17 -17.83 -21.72
C GLU A 289 3.16 -16.52 -22.52
N GLY A 290 4.34 -16.08 -22.86
CA GLY A 290 4.59 -14.92 -23.72
C GLY A 290 4.43 -13.58 -22.98
N PHE A 291 5.31 -12.68 -23.35
CA PHE A 291 5.30 -11.30 -22.91
C PHE A 291 5.26 -10.37 -24.13
#